data_82abda1015eb2755bc2a764d725889e3
#
_entry.id   82abda1015eb2755bc2a764d725889e3
#
_cell.length_a   1.000
_cell.length_b   1.000
_cell.length_c   1.000
_cell.angle_alpha   90.00
_cell.angle_beta   90.00
_cell.angle_gamma   90.00
#
_symmetry.space_group_name_H-M   'P 1'
#
loop_
_entity.id
_entity.type
_entity.pdbx_description
1 polymer ?
#
loop_
_entity_poly.entity_id
_entity_poly.type
_entity_poly.pdbx_seq_one_letter_code
_entity_poly.pdbx_strand_id
1 'polypeptide(L)'
;MPVHNADITVIFEEIADLLEIEGANTFRIRAYRNAARILGDLPQEARVLVERGDDLTRLPGIGADLAGKIGEIVTTGHCSLLERLRRELPPAITELLKIPGLGPKRVKALYHDLDVQTVEQLHRAAQDGRIRSLHGFGEKTEQNILQAVQAHASQSRRFKLATAAQYAEALRSFLQAIPGVQQVIVAGSFRRMRETVGDLDIVVTAAPDSEVMQRFTAYDEVAEVFSAGETRASILLKCGMQVDLRVVAQQSYGAALHYFTGSKSHNIAVRRIAQQLGLKVNEYGVFRGAQRIAGDSEESVYRAVGLPYIPPELREDRGEIEAARAGRLPQLVELTDLRGDLHAHTKSSDGHGSLRDMALAATALGLEYLAITDHSRHLTVAHGLDPLQLARQCDEIDRLNTQLDGITLLKGIEVDILEDGSLDLPDGVLARLDLVVGAVHSRFNLSRAKQTERILRAMDHPHFTLLAHPSGRLIEKREPYDVDMLRIIRHARQRGCYLELNANPERLDLLDSHCQSAREEGVLVSIDSDAHSTFDFANLRYGIGQARRGWLEKSDVLNTRPLAALRKLIKRTM
;
A
#
# COMPACT_ATOMS: atom_id res chain seq x y z
N MET A 1 -0.50 13.54 -22.61
CA MET A 1 -0.35 12.21 -21.98
C MET A 1 -0.88 12.31 -20.58
N PRO A 2 -1.68 11.38 -20.08
CA PRO A 2 -2.00 11.37 -18.67
C PRO A 2 -0.73 11.07 -17.87
N VAL A 3 -0.34 11.96 -16.98
CA VAL A 3 0.77 11.78 -16.04
C VAL A 3 0.18 11.39 -14.69
N HIS A 4 0.61 10.26 -14.14
CA HIS A 4 0.16 9.76 -12.84
C HIS A 4 1.07 10.24 -11.70
N ASN A 5 0.55 10.27 -10.50
CA ASN A 5 1.36 10.58 -9.31
C ASN A 5 2.58 9.67 -9.22
N ALA A 6 2.44 8.41 -9.59
CA ALA A 6 3.53 7.45 -9.63
C ALA A 6 4.66 7.87 -10.59
N ASP A 7 4.34 8.45 -11.75
CA ASP A 7 5.33 8.92 -12.71
C ASP A 7 6.12 10.11 -12.14
N ILE A 8 5.42 11.06 -11.52
CA ILE A 8 6.05 12.23 -10.88
C ILE A 8 6.92 11.77 -9.70
N THR A 9 6.47 10.78 -8.93
CA THR A 9 7.21 10.18 -7.81
C THR A 9 8.53 9.59 -8.31
N VAL A 10 8.49 8.77 -9.36
CA VAL A 10 9.69 8.17 -9.97
C VAL A 10 10.66 9.26 -10.46
N ILE A 11 10.16 10.31 -11.12
CA ILE A 11 10.97 11.44 -11.59
C ILE A 11 11.65 12.14 -10.41
N PHE A 12 10.93 12.40 -9.32
CA PHE A 12 11.46 13.10 -8.16
C PHE A 12 12.43 12.23 -7.34
N GLU A 13 12.19 10.94 -7.22
CA GLU A 13 13.13 9.99 -6.61
C GLU A 13 14.43 9.94 -7.42
N GLU A 14 14.34 9.82 -8.74
CA GLU A 14 15.52 9.83 -9.62
C GLU A 14 16.31 11.13 -9.53
N ILE A 15 15.63 12.28 -9.50
CA ILE A 15 16.27 13.59 -9.28
C ILE A 15 17.02 13.60 -7.95
N ALA A 16 16.40 13.13 -6.87
CA ALA A 16 17.02 13.08 -5.55
C ALA A 16 18.27 12.19 -5.54
N ASP A 17 18.20 11.05 -6.19
CA ASP A 17 19.28 10.07 -6.27
C ASP A 17 20.46 10.59 -7.10
N LEU A 18 20.18 11.19 -8.26
CA LEU A 18 21.20 11.83 -9.10
C LEU A 18 21.87 13.01 -8.39
N LEU A 19 21.09 13.87 -7.70
CA LEU A 19 21.63 14.95 -6.88
C LEU A 19 22.51 14.42 -5.73
N GLU A 20 22.20 13.28 -5.14
CA GLU A 20 23.04 12.67 -4.08
C GLU A 20 24.34 12.11 -4.66
N ILE A 21 24.31 11.49 -5.83
CA ILE A 21 25.52 11.02 -6.55
C ILE A 21 26.40 12.21 -6.92
N GLU A 22 25.83 13.30 -7.40
CA GLU A 22 26.52 14.54 -7.72
C GLU A 22 27.14 15.22 -6.48
N GLY A 23 26.62 14.95 -5.29
CA GLY A 23 27.05 15.57 -4.04
C GLY A 23 26.38 16.91 -3.75
N ALA A 24 25.17 17.11 -4.25
CA ALA A 24 24.38 18.33 -4.02
C ALA A 24 23.99 18.53 -2.54
N ASN A 25 23.47 19.72 -2.24
CA ASN A 25 23.03 20.08 -0.89
C ASN A 25 21.96 19.11 -0.36
N THR A 26 22.18 18.60 0.85
CA THR A 26 21.31 17.61 1.50
C THR A 26 19.87 18.11 1.73
N PHE A 27 19.65 19.39 1.93
CA PHE A 27 18.30 19.96 2.06
C PHE A 27 17.53 19.86 0.74
N ARG A 28 18.20 20.09 -0.39
CA ARG A 28 17.60 19.96 -1.71
C ARG A 28 17.23 18.51 -2.00
N ILE A 29 18.12 17.56 -1.71
CA ILE A 29 17.86 16.12 -1.87
C ILE A 29 16.64 15.70 -1.03
N ARG A 30 16.58 16.13 0.23
CA ARG A 30 15.44 15.83 1.12
C ARG A 30 14.12 16.41 0.60
N ALA A 31 14.15 17.62 0.02
CA ALA A 31 12.94 18.23 -0.52
C ALA A 31 12.33 17.40 -1.65
N TYR A 32 13.16 16.88 -2.58
CA TYR A 32 12.68 16.00 -3.64
C TYR A 32 12.18 14.65 -3.11
N ARG A 33 12.87 14.02 -2.14
CA ARG A 33 12.42 12.76 -1.52
C ARG A 33 11.09 12.92 -0.79
N ASN A 34 10.93 14.02 -0.05
CA ASN A 34 9.67 14.31 0.63
C ASN A 34 8.53 14.53 -0.38
N ALA A 35 8.80 15.30 -1.44
CA ALA A 35 7.81 15.54 -2.49
C ALA A 35 7.41 14.24 -3.20
N ALA A 36 8.38 13.38 -3.51
CA ALA A 36 8.12 12.06 -4.08
C ALA A 36 7.20 11.22 -3.18
N ARG A 37 7.50 11.16 -1.88
CA ARG A 37 6.68 10.46 -0.89
C ARG A 37 5.26 11.01 -0.86
N ILE A 38 5.11 12.33 -0.76
CA ILE A 38 3.80 13.01 -0.69
C ILE A 38 2.96 12.70 -1.94
N LEU A 39 3.56 12.76 -3.12
CA LEU A 39 2.87 12.45 -4.37
C LEU A 39 2.53 10.96 -4.50
N GLY A 40 3.41 10.08 -4.02
CA GLY A 40 3.15 8.64 -3.99
C GLY A 40 1.98 8.26 -3.09
N ASP A 41 1.84 8.96 -1.98
CA ASP A 41 0.78 8.73 -0.98
C ASP A 41 -0.51 9.50 -1.32
N LEU A 42 -0.47 10.48 -2.25
CA LEU A 42 -1.60 11.35 -2.58
C LEU A 42 -2.73 10.56 -3.25
N PRO A 43 -3.91 10.45 -2.64
CA PRO A 43 -5.03 9.66 -3.17
C PRO A 43 -5.66 10.25 -4.43
N GLN A 44 -5.47 11.55 -4.66
CA GLN A 44 -5.95 12.27 -5.82
C GLN A 44 -4.79 12.51 -6.80
N GLU A 45 -5.07 12.36 -8.09
CA GLU A 45 -4.09 12.65 -9.13
C GLU A 45 -3.68 14.13 -9.12
N ALA A 46 -2.38 14.43 -9.03
CA ALA A 46 -1.83 15.77 -9.09
C ALA A 46 -2.22 16.49 -10.40
N ARG A 47 -2.37 15.72 -11.48
CA ARG A 47 -2.87 16.22 -12.76
C ARG A 47 -4.24 16.87 -12.61
N VAL A 48 -5.15 16.26 -11.87
CA VAL A 48 -6.51 16.84 -11.65
C VAL A 48 -6.44 18.15 -10.89
N LEU A 49 -5.51 18.28 -9.92
CA LEU A 49 -5.28 19.52 -9.19
C LEU A 49 -4.74 20.62 -10.13
N VAL A 50 -3.77 20.28 -10.98
CA VAL A 50 -3.19 21.21 -11.97
C VAL A 50 -4.25 21.67 -12.99
N GLU A 51 -5.05 20.74 -13.54
CA GLU A 51 -6.11 21.05 -14.51
C GLU A 51 -7.20 21.96 -13.93
N ARG A 52 -7.45 21.87 -12.62
CA ARG A 52 -8.40 22.75 -11.90
C ARG A 52 -7.80 24.11 -11.55
N GLY A 53 -6.49 24.28 -11.69
CA GLY A 53 -5.79 25.49 -11.26
C GLY A 53 -5.63 25.58 -9.73
N ASP A 54 -5.70 24.45 -9.02
CA ASP A 54 -5.50 24.40 -7.58
C ASP A 54 -4.04 24.76 -7.23
N ASP A 55 -3.88 25.45 -6.11
CA ASP A 55 -2.56 25.84 -5.63
C ASP A 55 -1.83 24.65 -5.01
N LEU A 56 -0.91 24.06 -5.77
CA LEU A 56 -0.12 22.91 -5.33
C LEU A 56 0.79 23.20 -4.12
N THR A 57 1.05 24.47 -3.79
CA THR A 57 1.84 24.81 -2.59
C THR A 57 1.08 24.51 -1.29
N ARG A 58 -0.23 24.24 -1.39
CA ARG A 58 -1.03 23.74 -0.28
C ARG A 58 -0.78 22.28 0.04
N LEU A 59 -0.18 21.53 -0.92
CA LEU A 59 0.29 20.20 -0.63
C LEU A 59 1.50 20.31 0.31
N PRO A 60 1.50 19.50 1.35
CA PRO A 60 2.53 19.55 2.36
C PRO A 60 3.93 19.34 1.77
N GLY A 61 4.90 20.11 2.23
CA GLY A 61 6.29 19.99 1.73
C GLY A 61 6.50 20.32 0.24
N ILE A 62 5.47 20.76 -0.47
CA ILE A 62 5.55 21.21 -1.86
C ILE A 62 5.67 22.74 -1.88
N GLY A 63 6.89 23.24 -1.95
CA GLY A 63 7.14 24.66 -2.16
C GLY A 63 6.98 25.09 -3.63
N ALA A 64 7.04 26.39 -3.90
CA ALA A 64 6.80 26.95 -5.23
C ALA A 64 7.69 26.32 -6.33
N ASP A 65 8.96 26.00 -6.05
CA ASP A 65 9.85 25.35 -7.01
C ASP A 65 9.38 23.94 -7.38
N LEU A 66 8.98 23.14 -6.39
CA LEU A 66 8.46 21.78 -6.60
C LEU A 66 7.09 21.80 -7.27
N ALA A 67 6.20 22.73 -6.87
CA ALA A 67 4.91 22.94 -7.52
C ALA A 67 5.06 23.28 -9.01
N GLY A 68 6.00 24.16 -9.34
CA GLY A 68 6.33 24.48 -10.73
C GLY A 68 6.80 23.26 -11.54
N LYS A 69 7.62 22.38 -10.92
CA LYS A 69 8.08 21.14 -11.57
C LYS A 69 6.97 20.11 -11.73
N ILE A 70 6.09 19.98 -10.76
CA ILE A 70 4.89 19.13 -10.89
C ILE A 70 4.05 19.62 -12.08
N GLY A 71 3.80 20.94 -12.17
CA GLY A 71 3.10 21.56 -13.30
C GLY A 71 3.80 21.31 -14.63
N GLU A 72 5.13 21.44 -14.69
CA GLU A 72 5.94 21.12 -15.88
C GLU A 72 5.73 19.67 -16.31
N ILE A 73 5.90 18.72 -15.37
CA ILE A 73 5.76 17.29 -15.65
C ILE A 73 4.35 16.95 -16.10
N VAL A 74 3.33 17.43 -15.40
CA VAL A 74 1.91 17.22 -15.75
C VAL A 74 1.59 17.74 -17.15
N THR A 75 2.12 18.91 -17.52
CA THR A 75 1.80 19.57 -18.79
C THR A 75 2.60 19.02 -19.97
N THR A 76 3.87 18.67 -19.74
CA THR A 76 4.81 18.30 -20.82
C THR A 76 5.19 16.83 -20.83
N GLY A 77 4.96 16.11 -19.73
CA GLY A 77 5.47 14.74 -19.52
C GLY A 77 6.97 14.68 -19.20
N HIS A 78 7.64 15.82 -19.07
CA HIS A 78 9.09 15.91 -18.90
C HIS A 78 9.47 16.82 -17.72
N CYS A 79 10.70 16.65 -17.21
CA CYS A 79 11.28 17.52 -16.21
C CYS A 79 12.65 18.01 -16.68
N SER A 80 12.76 19.29 -16.96
CA SER A 80 14.01 19.90 -17.47
C SER A 80 15.21 19.68 -16.55
N LEU A 81 14.98 19.66 -15.23
CA LEU A 81 16.02 19.35 -14.26
C LEU A 81 16.53 17.91 -14.38
N LEU A 82 15.62 16.94 -14.52
CA LEU A 82 15.99 15.52 -14.69
C LEU A 82 16.81 15.31 -15.97
N GLU A 83 16.36 15.92 -17.07
CA GLU A 83 17.08 15.84 -18.36
C GLU A 83 18.49 16.44 -18.28
N ARG A 84 18.66 17.50 -17.50
CA ARG A 84 19.98 18.08 -17.24
C ARG A 84 20.86 17.10 -16.45
N LEU A 85 20.37 16.57 -15.33
CA LEU A 85 21.10 15.65 -14.48
C LEU A 85 21.49 14.36 -15.24
N ARG A 86 20.60 13.83 -16.09
CA ARG A 86 20.89 12.66 -16.94
C ARG A 86 21.96 12.94 -18.00
N ARG A 87 22.16 14.19 -18.42
CA ARG A 87 23.25 14.57 -19.34
C ARG A 87 24.58 14.74 -18.62
N GLU A 88 24.54 15.14 -17.35
CA GLU A 88 25.74 15.38 -16.54
C GLU A 88 26.32 14.07 -15.95
N LEU A 89 25.51 13.01 -15.82
CA LEU A 89 25.90 11.70 -15.31
C LEU A 89 25.76 10.60 -16.40
N PRO A 90 26.58 9.53 -16.35
CA PRO A 90 26.44 8.40 -17.29
C PRO A 90 25.04 7.76 -17.19
N PRO A 91 24.36 7.51 -18.32
CA PRO A 91 23.01 6.95 -18.34
C PRO A 91 22.87 5.61 -17.58
N ALA A 92 23.94 4.80 -17.58
CA ALA A 92 23.94 3.49 -16.93
C ALA A 92 23.97 3.55 -15.40
N ILE A 93 24.27 4.71 -14.79
CA ILE A 93 24.28 4.86 -13.34
C ILE A 93 22.88 4.68 -12.72
N THR A 94 21.84 5.07 -13.43
CA THR A 94 20.45 4.87 -12.99
C THR A 94 20.07 3.39 -12.90
N GLU A 95 20.68 2.54 -13.71
CA GLU A 95 20.46 1.08 -13.64
C GLU A 95 21.07 0.47 -12.37
N LEU A 96 22.21 1.00 -11.90
CA LEU A 96 22.83 0.55 -10.65
C LEU A 96 21.95 0.85 -9.44
N LEU A 97 21.19 1.96 -9.46
CA LEU A 97 20.27 2.31 -8.39
C LEU A 97 19.07 1.34 -8.27
N LYS A 98 18.75 0.61 -9.33
CA LYS A 98 17.68 -0.41 -9.33
C LYS A 98 18.10 -1.72 -8.66
N ILE A 99 19.38 -1.91 -8.38
CA ILE A 99 19.89 -3.13 -7.73
C ILE A 99 19.59 -3.06 -6.23
N PRO A 100 18.85 -4.03 -5.66
CA PRO A 100 18.56 -4.09 -4.24
C PRO A 100 19.83 -3.99 -3.39
N GLY A 101 19.78 -3.10 -2.40
CA GLY A 101 20.93 -2.84 -1.52
C GLY A 101 21.94 -1.81 -2.05
N LEU A 102 21.75 -1.26 -3.25
CA LEU A 102 22.57 -0.16 -3.78
C LEU A 102 21.78 1.15 -3.73
N GLY A 103 21.88 1.86 -2.60
CA GLY A 103 21.40 3.24 -2.54
C GLY A 103 22.41 4.24 -3.14
N PRO A 104 22.00 5.51 -3.38
CA PRO A 104 22.81 6.52 -4.04
C PRO A 104 24.22 6.71 -3.46
N LYS A 105 24.39 6.62 -2.14
CA LYS A 105 25.70 6.71 -1.48
C LYS A 105 26.64 5.57 -1.90
N ARG A 106 26.10 4.36 -2.01
CA ARG A 106 26.87 3.21 -2.46
C ARG A 106 27.20 3.29 -3.94
N VAL A 107 26.22 3.71 -4.76
CA VAL A 107 26.45 3.96 -6.19
C VAL A 107 27.48 5.05 -6.39
N LYS A 108 27.43 6.14 -5.63
CA LYS A 108 28.47 7.17 -5.63
C LYS A 108 29.86 6.61 -5.38
N ALA A 109 30.05 5.80 -4.33
CA ALA A 109 31.34 5.19 -4.01
C ALA A 109 31.81 4.23 -5.13
N LEU A 110 30.90 3.39 -5.66
CA LEU A 110 31.20 2.48 -6.78
C LEU A 110 31.64 3.25 -8.03
N TYR A 111 30.96 4.35 -8.32
CA TYR A 111 31.27 5.19 -9.49
C TYR A 111 32.58 5.94 -9.33
N HIS A 112 32.78 6.64 -8.19
CA HIS A 112 33.96 7.49 -8.00
C HIS A 112 35.23 6.72 -7.64
N ASP A 113 35.11 5.62 -6.87
CA ASP A 113 36.28 4.94 -6.30
C ASP A 113 36.68 3.70 -7.13
N LEU A 114 35.76 3.08 -7.86
CA LEU A 114 36.00 1.88 -8.68
C LEU A 114 35.70 2.04 -10.16
N ASP A 115 35.22 3.21 -10.61
CA ASP A 115 34.77 3.50 -11.97
C ASP A 115 33.74 2.47 -12.51
N VAL A 116 32.84 2.03 -11.59
CA VAL A 116 31.75 1.10 -11.94
C VAL A 116 30.55 1.91 -12.41
N GLN A 117 30.21 1.80 -13.68
CA GLN A 117 29.16 2.56 -14.35
C GLN A 117 28.00 1.69 -14.84
N THR A 118 28.18 0.38 -15.03
CA THR A 118 27.16 -0.53 -15.54
C THR A 118 26.96 -1.74 -14.62
N VAL A 119 25.81 -2.43 -14.79
CA VAL A 119 25.48 -3.64 -14.02
C VAL A 119 26.51 -4.76 -14.30
N GLU A 120 27.02 -4.87 -15.53
CA GLU A 120 28.03 -5.85 -15.90
C GLU A 120 29.38 -5.54 -15.22
N GLN A 121 29.78 -4.26 -15.15
CA GLN A 121 30.98 -3.84 -14.43
C GLN A 121 30.83 -4.09 -12.93
N LEU A 122 29.64 -3.82 -12.36
CA LEU A 122 29.32 -4.13 -10.98
C LEU A 122 29.45 -5.62 -10.69
N HIS A 123 28.89 -6.47 -11.56
CA HIS A 123 28.96 -7.92 -11.43
C HIS A 123 30.42 -8.40 -11.40
N ARG A 124 31.25 -7.93 -12.35
CA ARG A 124 32.68 -8.25 -12.40
C ARG A 124 33.43 -7.76 -11.16
N ALA A 125 33.23 -6.51 -10.75
CA ALA A 125 33.87 -5.96 -9.57
C ALA A 125 33.51 -6.74 -8.28
N ALA A 126 32.28 -7.25 -8.19
CA ALA A 126 31.84 -8.09 -7.09
C ALA A 126 32.46 -9.50 -7.15
N GLN A 127 32.54 -10.11 -8.34
CA GLN A 127 33.20 -11.41 -8.55
C GLN A 127 34.70 -11.35 -8.20
N ASP A 128 35.36 -10.25 -8.57
CA ASP A 128 36.79 -10.02 -8.33
C ASP A 128 37.09 -9.63 -6.86
N GLY A 129 36.07 -9.48 -6.00
CA GLY A 129 36.25 -9.10 -4.60
C GLY A 129 36.67 -7.65 -4.40
N ARG A 130 36.51 -6.78 -5.40
CA ARG A 130 36.96 -5.38 -5.37
C ARG A 130 36.02 -4.48 -4.58
N ILE A 131 34.75 -4.84 -4.45
CA ILE A 131 33.74 -4.02 -3.77
C ILE A 131 33.96 -4.01 -2.25
N ARG A 132 34.35 -5.14 -1.67
CA ARG A 132 34.59 -5.28 -0.22
C ARG A 132 35.69 -4.36 0.33
N SER A 133 36.58 -3.86 -0.54
CA SER A 133 37.66 -2.94 -0.17
C SER A 133 37.18 -1.49 0.02
N LEU A 134 35.97 -1.16 -0.44
CA LEU A 134 35.40 0.18 -0.29
C LEU A 134 34.89 0.42 1.13
N HIS A 135 35.02 1.65 1.60
CA HIS A 135 34.48 2.05 2.89
C HIS A 135 32.94 1.88 2.93
N GLY A 136 32.44 1.16 3.92
CA GLY A 136 30.99 0.85 4.06
C GLY A 136 30.51 -0.35 3.25
N PHE A 137 31.44 -1.10 2.61
CA PHE A 137 31.16 -2.39 1.97
C PHE A 137 31.98 -3.47 2.70
N GLY A 138 31.34 -4.55 3.06
CA GLY A 138 31.98 -5.73 3.60
C GLY A 138 31.71 -6.94 2.71
N GLU A 139 32.33 -8.06 3.01
CA GLU A 139 32.16 -9.32 2.28
C GLU A 139 30.69 -9.72 2.12
N LYS A 140 29.90 -9.60 3.21
CA LYS A 140 28.46 -9.87 3.18
C LYS A 140 27.71 -8.93 2.22
N THR A 141 28.11 -7.65 2.16
CA THR A 141 27.49 -6.68 1.25
C THR A 141 27.79 -7.02 -0.21
N GLU A 142 29.03 -7.39 -0.50
CA GLU A 142 29.47 -7.81 -1.84
C GLU A 142 28.73 -9.08 -2.29
N GLN A 143 28.60 -10.08 -1.41
CA GLN A 143 27.81 -11.29 -1.70
C GLN A 143 26.33 -10.98 -1.96
N ASN A 144 25.72 -10.08 -1.17
CA ASN A 144 24.34 -9.64 -1.39
C ASN A 144 24.21 -8.91 -2.74
N ILE A 145 25.17 -8.09 -3.14
CA ILE A 145 25.18 -7.43 -4.45
C ILE A 145 25.26 -8.47 -5.58
N LEU A 146 26.11 -9.48 -5.47
CA LEU A 146 26.19 -10.57 -6.45
C LEU A 146 24.85 -11.29 -6.61
N GLN A 147 24.22 -11.64 -5.51
CA GLN A 147 22.89 -12.27 -5.52
C GLN A 147 21.83 -11.33 -6.12
N ALA A 148 21.85 -10.05 -5.77
CA ALA A 148 20.90 -9.06 -6.26
C ALA A 148 21.06 -8.82 -7.78
N VAL A 149 22.27 -8.77 -8.31
CA VAL A 149 22.53 -8.64 -9.76
C VAL A 149 22.03 -9.87 -10.52
N GLN A 150 22.25 -11.07 -9.98
CA GLN A 150 21.73 -12.32 -10.57
C GLN A 150 20.20 -12.39 -10.53
N ALA A 151 19.58 -11.95 -9.42
CA ALA A 151 18.14 -11.89 -9.26
C ALA A 151 17.50 -10.79 -10.14
N HIS A 152 18.17 -9.65 -10.33
CA HIS A 152 17.67 -8.53 -11.14
C HIS A 152 17.42 -8.94 -12.60
N ALA A 153 18.23 -9.84 -13.13
CA ALA A 153 18.05 -10.41 -14.47
C ALA A 153 16.82 -11.34 -14.59
N SER A 154 16.22 -11.78 -13.49
CA SER A 154 15.16 -12.78 -13.45
C SER A 154 13.85 -12.33 -12.78
N GLN A 155 13.80 -11.15 -12.17
CA GLN A 155 12.59 -10.66 -11.47
C GLN A 155 11.71 -9.81 -12.39
N SER A 156 10.47 -10.28 -12.59
CA SER A 156 9.40 -9.40 -13.07
C SER A 156 9.18 -8.28 -12.05
N ARG A 157 9.29 -7.02 -12.49
CA ARG A 157 9.02 -5.84 -11.67
C ARG A 157 7.60 -5.93 -11.10
N ARG A 158 7.46 -5.72 -9.79
CA ARG A 158 6.15 -5.62 -9.16
C ARG A 158 5.85 -4.16 -8.84
N PHE A 159 4.59 -3.84 -8.65
CA PHE A 159 4.11 -2.48 -8.34
C PHE A 159 3.25 -2.55 -7.08
N LYS A 160 3.37 -1.58 -6.20
CA LYS A 160 2.47 -1.46 -5.05
C LYS A 160 1.02 -1.34 -5.52
N LEU A 161 0.09 -1.87 -4.76
CA LEU A 161 -1.33 -1.86 -5.11
C LEU A 161 -1.84 -0.44 -5.43
N ALA A 162 -1.43 0.57 -4.64
CA ALA A 162 -1.84 1.95 -4.87
C ALA A 162 -1.28 2.53 -6.19
N THR A 163 -0.03 2.21 -6.53
CA THR A 163 0.56 2.57 -7.83
C THR A 163 -0.19 1.88 -8.97
N ALA A 164 -0.43 0.57 -8.85
CA ALA A 164 -1.18 -0.18 -9.86
C ALA A 164 -2.62 0.36 -10.02
N ALA A 165 -3.25 0.84 -8.93
CA ALA A 165 -4.59 1.41 -8.95
C ALA A 165 -4.69 2.67 -9.83
N GLN A 166 -3.67 3.52 -9.88
CA GLN A 166 -3.66 4.71 -10.74
C GLN A 166 -3.74 4.32 -12.21
N TYR A 167 -2.89 3.40 -12.66
CA TYR A 167 -2.90 2.89 -14.04
C TYR A 167 -4.16 2.08 -14.36
N ALA A 168 -4.61 1.26 -13.44
CA ALA A 168 -5.82 0.44 -13.59
C ALA A 168 -7.06 1.32 -13.79
N GLU A 169 -7.20 2.40 -13.00
CA GLU A 169 -8.36 3.30 -13.08
C GLU A 169 -8.32 4.13 -14.37
N ALA A 170 -7.14 4.63 -14.78
CA ALA A 170 -6.98 5.35 -16.03
C ALA A 170 -7.32 4.47 -17.24
N LEU A 171 -6.80 3.24 -17.29
CA LEU A 171 -7.11 2.27 -18.34
C LEU A 171 -8.58 1.87 -18.33
N ARG A 172 -9.16 1.64 -17.15
CA ARG A 172 -10.60 1.32 -17.01
C ARG A 172 -11.44 2.44 -17.59
N SER A 173 -11.15 3.69 -17.23
CA SER A 173 -11.89 4.87 -17.71
C SER A 173 -11.72 5.06 -19.22
N PHE A 174 -10.49 4.90 -19.73
CA PHE A 174 -10.21 4.96 -21.17
C PHE A 174 -10.97 3.91 -21.96
N LEU A 175 -10.92 2.65 -21.53
CA LEU A 175 -11.60 1.54 -22.21
C LEU A 175 -13.13 1.66 -22.14
N GLN A 176 -13.67 2.11 -21.00
CA GLN A 176 -15.11 2.29 -20.82
C GLN A 176 -15.68 3.39 -21.73
N ALA A 177 -14.86 4.37 -22.12
CA ALA A 177 -15.26 5.44 -23.04
C ALA A 177 -15.30 5.03 -24.52
N ILE A 178 -14.78 3.83 -24.87
CA ILE A 178 -14.77 3.35 -26.26
C ILE A 178 -16.17 2.90 -26.67
N PRO A 179 -16.70 3.36 -27.83
CA PRO A 179 -17.99 2.95 -28.32
C PRO A 179 -18.12 1.42 -28.43
N GLY A 180 -19.27 0.89 -28.01
CA GLY A 180 -19.56 -0.54 -28.03
C GLY A 180 -18.98 -1.33 -26.84
N VAL A 181 -18.15 -0.74 -25.99
CA VAL A 181 -17.69 -1.37 -24.73
C VAL A 181 -18.83 -1.33 -23.71
N GLN A 182 -19.13 -2.48 -23.10
CA GLN A 182 -20.21 -2.64 -22.14
C GLN A 182 -19.68 -2.74 -20.70
N GLN A 183 -18.67 -3.58 -20.48
CA GLN A 183 -18.08 -3.80 -19.15
C GLN A 183 -16.56 -3.82 -19.25
N VAL A 184 -15.90 -3.23 -18.26
CA VAL A 184 -14.44 -3.24 -18.09
C VAL A 184 -14.14 -3.54 -16.64
N ILE A 185 -13.47 -4.67 -16.37
CA ILE A 185 -13.05 -5.05 -15.02
C ILE A 185 -11.55 -5.38 -15.04
N VAL A 186 -10.83 -4.80 -14.10
CA VAL A 186 -9.45 -5.20 -13.81
C VAL A 186 -9.49 -6.41 -12.89
N ALA A 187 -8.98 -7.53 -13.33
CA ALA A 187 -8.96 -8.82 -12.66
C ALA A 187 -7.60 -9.08 -11.97
N GLY A 188 -7.11 -10.29 -12.01
CA GLY A 188 -5.79 -10.68 -11.53
C GLY A 188 -5.55 -10.45 -10.04
N SER A 189 -4.29 -10.29 -9.69
CA SER A 189 -3.86 -10.00 -8.33
C SER A 189 -4.35 -8.64 -7.83
N PHE A 190 -4.59 -7.69 -8.73
CA PHE A 190 -5.18 -6.39 -8.42
C PHE A 190 -6.59 -6.54 -7.82
N ARG A 191 -7.47 -7.32 -8.46
CA ARG A 191 -8.85 -7.54 -7.97
C ARG A 191 -8.87 -8.31 -6.65
N ARG A 192 -7.89 -9.15 -6.42
CA ARG A 192 -7.72 -9.86 -5.15
C ARG A 192 -7.09 -8.98 -4.05
N MET A 193 -6.90 -7.68 -4.30
CA MET A 193 -6.32 -6.72 -3.36
C MET A 193 -4.95 -7.16 -2.81
N ARG A 194 -4.09 -7.77 -3.67
CA ARG A 194 -2.71 -8.09 -3.29
C ARG A 194 -1.92 -6.81 -3.07
N GLU A 195 -1.12 -6.76 -2.02
CA GLU A 195 -0.30 -5.59 -1.66
C GLU A 195 0.65 -5.14 -2.78
N THR A 196 1.06 -6.07 -3.64
CA THR A 196 1.81 -5.80 -4.87
C THR A 196 1.22 -6.55 -6.06
N VAL A 197 1.32 -5.94 -7.24
CA VAL A 197 0.77 -6.42 -8.50
C VAL A 197 1.90 -6.55 -9.52
N GLY A 198 1.97 -7.66 -10.25
CA GLY A 198 3.00 -7.87 -11.30
C GLY A 198 2.55 -7.33 -12.66
N ASP A 199 1.28 -7.49 -12.96
CA ASP A 199 0.62 -7.17 -14.22
C ASP A 199 -0.83 -6.77 -13.97
N LEU A 200 -1.48 -6.18 -14.96
CA LEU A 200 -2.93 -5.92 -14.93
C LEU A 200 -3.64 -6.82 -15.94
N ASP A 201 -4.52 -7.68 -15.46
CA ASP A 201 -5.44 -8.45 -16.29
C ASP A 201 -6.74 -7.69 -16.46
N ILE A 202 -7.12 -7.30 -17.68
CA ILE A 202 -8.37 -6.58 -17.95
C ILE A 202 -9.31 -7.46 -18.76
N VAL A 203 -10.52 -7.67 -18.26
CA VAL A 203 -11.60 -8.38 -18.94
C VAL A 203 -12.63 -7.37 -19.42
N VAL A 204 -12.93 -7.41 -20.71
CA VAL A 204 -13.87 -6.49 -21.38
C VAL A 204 -14.95 -7.28 -22.10
N THR A 205 -16.18 -6.79 -22.03
CA THR A 205 -17.23 -7.16 -22.98
C THR A 205 -17.52 -5.99 -23.90
N ALA A 206 -17.62 -6.28 -25.21
CA ALA A 206 -17.84 -5.25 -26.22
C ALA A 206 -18.67 -5.79 -27.39
N ALA A 207 -19.27 -4.88 -28.13
CA ALA A 207 -19.93 -5.21 -29.40
C ALA A 207 -18.91 -5.76 -30.43
N PRO A 208 -19.32 -6.64 -31.35
CA PRO A 208 -18.42 -7.26 -32.32
C PRO A 208 -17.64 -6.27 -33.22
N ASP A 209 -18.20 -5.10 -33.44
CA ASP A 209 -17.67 -4.01 -34.27
C ASP A 209 -16.89 -2.95 -33.46
N SER A 210 -16.69 -3.18 -32.17
CA SER A 210 -15.96 -2.26 -31.30
C SER A 210 -14.47 -2.21 -31.65
N GLU A 211 -13.91 -1.00 -31.72
CA GLU A 211 -12.48 -0.75 -31.94
C GLU A 211 -11.61 -0.96 -30.69
N VAL A 212 -12.14 -1.66 -29.66
CA VAL A 212 -11.48 -1.75 -28.35
C VAL A 212 -10.03 -2.28 -28.45
N MET A 213 -9.77 -3.28 -29.29
CA MET A 213 -8.43 -3.85 -29.45
C MET A 213 -7.46 -2.87 -30.11
N GLN A 214 -7.91 -2.17 -31.16
CA GLN A 214 -7.11 -1.16 -31.86
C GLN A 214 -6.80 0.03 -30.93
N ARG A 215 -7.81 0.52 -30.22
CA ARG A 215 -7.67 1.62 -29.27
C ARG A 215 -6.77 1.27 -28.10
N PHE A 216 -6.88 0.06 -27.55
CA PHE A 216 -6.04 -0.40 -26.45
C PHE A 216 -4.56 -0.43 -26.86
N THR A 217 -4.22 -0.98 -28.01
CA THR A 217 -2.82 -1.05 -28.47
C THR A 217 -2.26 0.32 -28.88
N ALA A 218 -3.13 1.30 -29.15
CA ALA A 218 -2.78 2.68 -29.46
C ALA A 218 -2.92 3.63 -28.24
N TYR A 219 -3.09 3.10 -27.03
CA TYR A 219 -3.17 3.91 -25.82
C TYR A 219 -1.87 4.70 -25.60
N ASP A 220 -1.97 5.97 -25.25
CA ASP A 220 -0.85 6.91 -25.21
C ASP A 220 0.32 6.49 -24.32
N GLU A 221 0.05 5.66 -23.30
CA GLU A 221 1.07 5.18 -22.36
C GLU A 221 1.73 3.86 -22.80
N VAL A 222 1.39 3.32 -23.96
CA VAL A 222 2.01 2.10 -24.49
C VAL A 222 3.45 2.39 -24.89
N ALA A 223 4.38 1.63 -24.32
CA ALA A 223 5.78 1.61 -24.72
C ALA A 223 6.04 0.54 -25.80
N GLU A 224 5.40 -0.63 -25.63
CA GLU A 224 5.59 -1.78 -26.53
C GLU A 224 4.30 -2.61 -26.60
N VAL A 225 4.02 -3.19 -27.77
CA VAL A 225 2.93 -4.14 -27.98
C VAL A 225 3.55 -5.53 -28.13
N PHE A 226 3.35 -6.40 -27.12
CA PHE A 226 3.88 -7.78 -27.16
C PHE A 226 3.05 -8.68 -28.06
N SER A 227 1.74 -8.51 -28.05
CA SER A 227 0.82 -9.24 -28.90
C SER A 227 -0.48 -8.46 -29.11
N ALA A 228 -1.04 -8.57 -30.33
CA ALA A 228 -2.35 -8.03 -30.68
C ALA A 228 -3.11 -9.01 -31.55
N GLY A 229 -4.25 -9.48 -31.08
CA GLY A 229 -5.20 -10.34 -31.78
C GLY A 229 -6.60 -9.80 -31.66
N GLU A 230 -7.60 -10.50 -32.20
CA GLU A 230 -9.00 -10.04 -32.20
C GLU A 230 -9.62 -9.97 -30.81
N THR A 231 -9.24 -10.89 -29.91
CA THR A 231 -9.84 -11.00 -28.56
C THR A 231 -8.82 -10.94 -27.42
N ARG A 232 -7.54 -10.82 -27.76
CA ARG A 232 -6.42 -10.78 -26.79
C ARG A 232 -5.35 -9.83 -27.27
N ALA A 233 -4.89 -8.96 -26.36
CA ALA A 233 -3.68 -8.17 -26.56
C ALA A 233 -2.88 -8.09 -25.26
N SER A 234 -1.57 -7.92 -25.40
CA SER A 234 -0.64 -7.71 -24.28
C SER A 234 0.27 -6.54 -24.64
N ILE A 235 0.36 -5.57 -23.75
CA ILE A 235 1.16 -4.35 -23.91
C ILE A 235 2.07 -4.15 -22.70
N LEU A 236 3.13 -3.38 -22.91
CA LEU A 236 3.96 -2.82 -21.86
C LEU A 236 3.71 -1.33 -21.79
N LEU A 237 3.35 -0.82 -20.61
CA LEU A 237 3.24 0.62 -20.36
C LEU A 237 4.62 1.24 -20.18
N LYS A 238 4.74 2.54 -20.41
CA LYS A 238 5.98 3.31 -20.22
C LYS A 238 6.55 3.22 -18.81
N CYS A 239 5.71 3.04 -17.79
CA CYS A 239 6.14 2.77 -16.42
C CYS A 239 6.74 1.37 -16.21
N GLY A 240 6.68 0.49 -17.22
CA GLY A 240 7.16 -0.90 -17.16
C GLY A 240 6.12 -1.90 -16.66
N MET A 241 4.86 -1.51 -16.51
CA MET A 241 3.76 -2.42 -16.13
C MET A 241 3.22 -3.14 -17.37
N GLN A 242 3.15 -4.47 -17.33
CA GLN A 242 2.47 -5.24 -18.33
C GLN A 242 0.96 -5.19 -18.13
N VAL A 243 0.21 -5.10 -19.23
CA VAL A 243 -1.26 -5.15 -19.21
C VAL A 243 -1.74 -6.14 -20.25
N ASP A 244 -2.55 -7.08 -19.79
CA ASP A 244 -3.19 -8.09 -20.62
C ASP A 244 -4.69 -7.79 -20.76
N LEU A 245 -5.16 -7.56 -21.98
CA LEU A 245 -6.56 -7.33 -22.30
C LEU A 245 -7.19 -8.58 -22.90
N ARG A 246 -8.39 -8.92 -22.43
CA ARG A 246 -9.24 -9.98 -22.96
C ARG A 246 -10.62 -9.43 -23.28
N VAL A 247 -11.02 -9.50 -24.54
CA VAL A 247 -12.39 -9.24 -24.98
C VAL A 247 -13.14 -10.56 -25.04
N VAL A 248 -14.26 -10.64 -24.34
CA VAL A 248 -15.05 -11.87 -24.20
C VAL A 248 -16.51 -11.62 -24.52
N ALA A 249 -17.20 -12.63 -25.03
CA ALA A 249 -18.62 -12.57 -25.22
C ALA A 249 -19.34 -12.49 -23.86
N GLN A 250 -20.47 -11.76 -23.79
CA GLN A 250 -21.25 -11.57 -22.57
C GLN A 250 -21.58 -12.89 -21.86
N GLN A 251 -21.91 -13.90 -22.62
CA GLN A 251 -22.18 -15.25 -22.09
C GLN A 251 -20.98 -15.92 -21.40
N SER A 252 -19.76 -15.53 -21.68
CA SER A 252 -18.52 -16.07 -21.10
C SER A 252 -17.91 -15.15 -20.05
N TYR A 253 -18.52 -14.00 -19.82
CA TYR A 253 -17.97 -12.94 -18.97
C TYR A 253 -17.64 -13.41 -17.55
N GLY A 254 -18.58 -14.09 -16.88
CA GLY A 254 -18.37 -14.58 -15.52
C GLY A 254 -17.29 -15.65 -15.43
N ALA A 255 -17.21 -16.55 -16.43
CA ALA A 255 -16.17 -17.58 -16.48
C ALA A 255 -14.79 -16.97 -16.75
N ALA A 256 -14.68 -15.99 -17.65
CA ALA A 256 -13.45 -15.25 -17.90
C ALA A 256 -13.02 -14.47 -16.65
N LEU A 257 -13.96 -13.76 -16.01
CA LEU A 257 -13.68 -13.01 -14.80
C LEU A 257 -13.19 -13.90 -13.66
N HIS A 258 -13.84 -15.06 -13.44
CA HIS A 258 -13.39 -16.08 -12.50
C HIS A 258 -11.96 -16.57 -12.82
N TYR A 259 -11.73 -16.92 -14.09
CA TYR A 259 -10.45 -17.48 -14.55
C TYR A 259 -9.28 -16.47 -14.38
N PHE A 260 -9.46 -15.24 -14.86
CA PHE A 260 -8.42 -14.20 -14.81
C PHE A 260 -8.27 -13.57 -13.43
N THR A 261 -9.31 -13.57 -12.60
CA THR A 261 -9.16 -13.16 -11.19
C THR A 261 -8.23 -14.12 -10.43
N GLY A 262 -8.29 -15.41 -10.67
CA GLY A 262 -7.47 -16.40 -9.99
C GLY A 262 -7.87 -16.57 -8.50
N SER A 263 -6.96 -16.95 -7.61
CA SER A 263 -5.55 -17.26 -7.91
C SER A 263 -5.38 -18.53 -8.75
N LYS A 264 -4.16 -18.80 -9.21
CA LYS A 264 -3.88 -20.05 -9.93
C LYS A 264 -4.22 -21.27 -9.10
N SER A 265 -3.86 -21.29 -7.80
CA SER A 265 -4.17 -22.37 -6.85
C SER A 265 -5.69 -22.53 -6.66
N HIS A 266 -6.40 -21.42 -6.43
CA HIS A 266 -7.86 -21.41 -6.33
C HIS A 266 -8.53 -21.98 -7.59
N ASN A 267 -8.12 -21.54 -8.77
CA ASN A 267 -8.64 -22.05 -10.05
C ASN A 267 -8.38 -23.54 -10.23
N ILE A 268 -7.22 -24.03 -9.78
CA ILE A 268 -6.90 -25.48 -9.80
C ILE A 268 -7.86 -26.25 -8.87
N ALA A 269 -8.09 -25.74 -7.66
CA ALA A 269 -9.01 -26.37 -6.70
C ALA A 269 -10.44 -26.43 -7.25
N VAL A 270 -10.98 -25.32 -7.80
CA VAL A 270 -12.32 -25.29 -8.42
C VAL A 270 -12.40 -26.23 -9.63
N ARG A 271 -11.39 -26.27 -10.50
CA ARG A 271 -11.35 -27.20 -11.64
C ARG A 271 -11.33 -28.66 -11.21
N ARG A 272 -10.63 -29.00 -10.12
CA ARG A 272 -10.61 -30.36 -9.56
C ARG A 272 -11.99 -30.80 -9.08
N ILE A 273 -12.74 -29.88 -8.44
CA ILE A 273 -14.15 -30.13 -8.04
C ILE A 273 -15.01 -30.36 -9.28
N ALA A 274 -14.89 -29.48 -10.29
CA ALA A 274 -15.63 -29.61 -11.54
C ALA A 274 -15.39 -30.98 -12.22
N GLN A 275 -14.12 -31.43 -12.28
CA GLN A 275 -13.77 -32.74 -12.84
C GLN A 275 -14.43 -33.91 -12.09
N GLN A 276 -14.53 -33.84 -10.76
CA GLN A 276 -15.23 -34.86 -9.96
C GLN A 276 -16.73 -34.92 -10.28
N LEU A 277 -17.32 -33.80 -10.76
CA LEU A 277 -18.70 -33.70 -11.19
C LEU A 277 -18.90 -33.98 -12.71
N GLY A 278 -17.86 -34.43 -13.42
CA GLY A 278 -17.91 -34.61 -14.87
C GLY A 278 -18.00 -33.31 -15.66
N LEU A 279 -17.54 -32.20 -15.09
CA LEU A 279 -17.58 -30.88 -15.69
C LEU A 279 -16.18 -30.38 -16.08
N LYS A 280 -16.11 -29.51 -17.09
CA LYS A 280 -14.90 -28.78 -17.50
C LYS A 280 -15.13 -27.28 -17.27
N VAL A 281 -14.23 -26.61 -16.55
CA VAL A 281 -14.22 -25.16 -16.33
C VAL A 281 -13.02 -24.53 -17.04
N ASN A 282 -13.29 -23.49 -17.83
CA ASN A 282 -12.28 -22.66 -18.47
C ASN A 282 -12.80 -21.21 -18.59
N GLU A 283 -12.03 -20.33 -19.24
CA GLU A 283 -12.39 -18.91 -19.45
C GLU A 283 -13.63 -18.69 -20.31
N TYR A 284 -14.12 -19.71 -21.00
CA TYR A 284 -15.31 -19.60 -21.86
C TYR A 284 -16.59 -20.08 -21.17
N GLY A 285 -16.48 -20.84 -20.09
CA GLY A 285 -17.64 -21.34 -19.36
C GLY A 285 -17.39 -22.61 -18.57
N VAL A 286 -18.51 -23.13 -18.05
CA VAL A 286 -18.60 -24.48 -17.46
C VAL A 286 -19.32 -25.39 -18.45
N PHE A 287 -18.72 -26.54 -18.74
CA PHE A 287 -19.20 -27.44 -19.79
C PHE A 287 -19.47 -28.84 -19.23
N ARG A 288 -20.55 -29.47 -19.73
CA ARG A 288 -20.81 -30.90 -19.60
C ARG A 288 -20.68 -31.53 -20.99
N GLY A 289 -19.59 -32.23 -21.24
CA GLY A 289 -19.22 -32.62 -22.61
C GLY A 289 -19.02 -31.39 -23.50
N ALA A 290 -19.74 -31.29 -24.60
CA ALA A 290 -19.74 -30.12 -25.49
C ALA A 290 -20.75 -29.02 -25.08
N GLN A 291 -21.69 -29.33 -24.17
CA GLN A 291 -22.75 -28.39 -23.79
C GLN A 291 -22.23 -27.44 -22.72
N ARG A 292 -22.30 -26.13 -22.99
CA ARG A 292 -22.05 -25.08 -22.00
C ARG A 292 -23.29 -24.98 -21.07
N ILE A 293 -23.06 -25.02 -19.75
CA ILE A 293 -24.10 -25.00 -18.73
C ILE A 293 -24.06 -23.76 -17.82
N ALA A 294 -22.92 -23.04 -17.76
CA ALA A 294 -22.76 -21.82 -16.97
C ALA A 294 -21.59 -20.97 -17.49
N GLY A 295 -21.45 -19.72 -17.01
CA GLY A 295 -20.31 -18.86 -17.30
C GLY A 295 -20.64 -17.40 -17.61
N ASP A 296 -21.92 -17.01 -17.55
CA ASP A 296 -22.41 -15.65 -17.75
C ASP A 296 -22.12 -14.75 -16.54
N SER A 297 -22.06 -15.33 -15.36
CA SER A 297 -21.62 -14.68 -14.10
C SER A 297 -20.71 -15.57 -13.29
N GLU A 298 -19.92 -15.01 -12.36
CA GLU A 298 -19.06 -15.80 -11.46
C GLU A 298 -19.91 -16.69 -10.55
N GLU A 299 -21.06 -16.19 -10.08
CA GLU A 299 -22.02 -16.96 -9.26
C GLU A 299 -22.52 -18.19 -10.02
N SER A 300 -22.74 -18.09 -11.32
CA SER A 300 -23.15 -19.23 -12.14
C SER A 300 -22.06 -20.29 -12.24
N VAL A 301 -20.79 -19.88 -12.32
CA VAL A 301 -19.62 -20.77 -12.31
C VAL A 301 -19.53 -21.53 -10.98
N TYR A 302 -19.58 -20.82 -9.85
CA TYR A 302 -19.51 -21.45 -8.52
C TYR A 302 -20.71 -22.36 -8.27
N ARG A 303 -21.93 -21.92 -8.62
CA ARG A 303 -23.14 -22.74 -8.48
C ARG A 303 -23.07 -24.03 -9.27
N ALA A 304 -22.51 -24.00 -10.48
CA ALA A 304 -22.35 -25.20 -11.31
C ALA A 304 -21.44 -26.26 -10.67
N VAL A 305 -20.50 -25.86 -9.82
CA VAL A 305 -19.62 -26.75 -9.07
C VAL A 305 -20.08 -26.98 -7.62
N GLY A 306 -21.30 -26.56 -7.27
CA GLY A 306 -21.88 -26.78 -5.95
C GLY A 306 -21.29 -25.89 -4.84
N LEU A 307 -20.76 -24.72 -5.17
CA LEU A 307 -20.23 -23.75 -4.23
C LEU A 307 -21.03 -22.44 -4.24
N PRO A 308 -21.14 -21.72 -3.13
CA PRO A 308 -21.54 -20.33 -3.13
C PRO A 308 -20.44 -19.46 -3.78
N TYR A 309 -20.80 -18.24 -4.15
CA TYR A 309 -19.82 -17.25 -4.60
C TYR A 309 -18.74 -17.00 -3.54
N ILE A 310 -17.49 -17.01 -3.96
CA ILE A 310 -16.34 -16.72 -3.10
C ILE A 310 -15.77 -15.35 -3.51
N PRO A 311 -15.69 -14.36 -2.59
CA PRO A 311 -15.10 -13.06 -2.86
C PRO A 311 -13.66 -13.14 -3.38
N PRO A 312 -13.25 -12.27 -4.31
CA PRO A 312 -11.91 -12.29 -4.91
C PRO A 312 -10.78 -12.29 -3.88
N GLU A 313 -10.92 -11.51 -2.81
CA GLU A 313 -9.91 -11.34 -1.76
C GLU A 313 -9.60 -12.65 -1.02
N LEU A 314 -10.54 -13.58 -0.99
CA LEU A 314 -10.37 -14.89 -0.33
C LEU A 314 -9.75 -15.96 -1.24
N ARG A 315 -9.68 -15.76 -2.56
CA ARG A 315 -9.30 -16.78 -3.57
C ARG A 315 -7.78 -17.06 -3.60
N GLU A 316 -7.22 -17.51 -2.50
CA GLU A 316 -5.78 -17.80 -2.38
C GLU A 316 -5.47 -19.26 -2.03
N ASP A 317 -6.50 -20.15 -2.03
CA ASP A 317 -6.39 -21.55 -1.63
C ASP A 317 -5.90 -21.72 -0.18
N ARG A 318 -6.55 -20.97 0.72
CA ARG A 318 -6.26 -20.92 2.17
C ARG A 318 -7.45 -21.40 3.02
N GLY A 319 -8.23 -22.34 2.50
CA GLY A 319 -9.39 -22.91 3.19
C GLY A 319 -10.74 -22.28 2.79
N GLU A 320 -10.77 -21.34 1.81
CA GLU A 320 -12.01 -20.71 1.35
C GLU A 320 -12.97 -21.69 0.67
N ILE A 321 -12.44 -22.75 0.02
CA ILE A 321 -13.26 -23.79 -0.61
C ILE A 321 -13.99 -24.62 0.45
N GLU A 322 -13.29 -25.04 1.50
CA GLU A 322 -13.84 -25.81 2.62
C GLU A 322 -14.83 -24.96 3.42
N ALA A 323 -14.51 -23.69 3.65
CA ALA A 323 -15.42 -22.73 4.29
C ALA A 323 -16.69 -22.52 3.48
N ALA A 324 -16.57 -22.39 2.15
CA ALA A 324 -17.71 -22.26 1.23
C ALA A 324 -18.64 -23.48 1.29
N ARG A 325 -18.07 -24.69 1.22
CA ARG A 325 -18.83 -25.95 1.34
C ARG A 325 -19.55 -26.10 2.67
N ALA A 326 -18.94 -25.62 3.74
CA ALA A 326 -19.50 -25.68 5.08
C ALA A 326 -20.45 -24.51 5.41
N GLY A 327 -20.70 -23.58 4.46
CA GLY A 327 -21.51 -22.39 4.70
C GLY A 327 -20.90 -21.44 5.73
N ARG A 328 -19.56 -21.39 5.83
CA ARG A 328 -18.81 -20.63 6.83
C ARG A 328 -17.91 -19.54 6.23
N LEU A 329 -18.23 -19.11 5.00
CA LEU A 329 -17.56 -17.92 4.45
C LEU A 329 -17.88 -16.69 5.31
N PRO A 330 -16.89 -15.84 5.62
CA PRO A 330 -17.10 -14.64 6.42
C PRO A 330 -17.93 -13.60 5.64
N GLN A 331 -18.72 -12.83 6.37
CA GLN A 331 -19.28 -11.58 5.86
C GLN A 331 -18.23 -10.49 5.98
N LEU A 332 -17.44 -10.33 4.93
CA LEU A 332 -16.26 -9.46 4.92
C LEU A 332 -16.62 -8.00 5.22
N VAL A 333 -15.77 -7.36 6.01
CA VAL A 333 -15.87 -5.93 6.34
C VAL A 333 -15.83 -5.07 5.07
N GLU A 334 -16.58 -3.98 5.08
CA GLU A 334 -16.67 -3.00 3.99
C GLU A 334 -16.20 -1.62 4.46
N LEU A 335 -15.81 -0.75 3.53
CA LEU A 335 -15.35 0.61 3.84
C LEU A 335 -16.44 1.41 4.57
N THR A 336 -17.69 1.21 4.21
CA THR A 336 -18.88 1.84 4.83
C THR A 336 -19.17 1.36 6.25
N ASP A 337 -18.51 0.28 6.69
CA ASP A 337 -18.62 -0.19 8.07
C ASP A 337 -17.78 0.62 9.05
N LEU A 338 -16.73 1.30 8.56
CA LEU A 338 -15.88 2.13 9.42
C LEU A 338 -16.66 3.33 9.97
N ARG A 339 -16.50 3.57 11.26
CA ARG A 339 -17.10 4.68 12.00
C ARG A 339 -16.09 5.73 12.41
N GLY A 340 -14.81 5.40 12.37
CA GLY A 340 -13.75 6.32 12.73
C GLY A 340 -12.38 5.80 12.36
N ASP A 341 -11.38 6.63 12.60
CA ASP A 341 -9.98 6.36 12.41
C ASP A 341 -9.23 6.65 13.71
N LEU A 342 -8.36 5.74 14.14
CA LEU A 342 -7.68 5.82 15.43
C LEU A 342 -6.19 6.18 15.30
N HIS A 343 -5.71 6.51 14.09
CA HIS A 343 -4.32 6.89 13.86
C HIS A 343 -4.22 7.97 12.78
N ALA A 344 -4.04 9.22 13.20
CA ALA A 344 -3.87 10.36 12.31
C ALA A 344 -3.01 11.46 12.94
N HIS A 345 -2.24 12.15 12.10
CA HIS A 345 -1.28 13.18 12.46
C HIS A 345 -1.73 14.55 12.01
N THR A 346 -1.22 15.58 12.68
CA THR A 346 -1.49 16.98 12.38
C THR A 346 -0.18 17.76 12.19
N LYS A 347 -0.31 19.03 11.81
CA LYS A 347 0.84 19.96 11.74
C LYS A 347 1.54 20.19 13.09
N SER A 348 1.04 19.59 14.18
CA SER A 348 1.69 19.66 15.48
C SER A 348 2.92 18.74 15.56
N SER A 349 2.95 17.68 14.76
CA SER A 349 4.14 16.85 14.50
C SER A 349 4.54 16.95 13.02
N ASP A 350 4.43 15.90 12.25
CA ASP A 350 4.82 15.83 10.84
C ASP A 350 3.64 15.73 9.87
N GLY A 351 2.43 15.75 10.37
CA GLY A 351 1.24 15.91 9.55
C GLY A 351 1.10 17.33 9.01
N HIS A 352 0.14 17.54 8.13
CA HIS A 352 0.07 18.76 7.32
C HIS A 352 -1.25 19.51 7.46
N GLY A 353 -2.29 18.82 7.93
CA GLY A 353 -3.58 19.42 8.25
C GLY A 353 -3.61 20.01 9.65
N SER A 354 -4.40 21.08 9.87
CA SER A 354 -4.77 21.48 11.22
C SER A 354 -5.74 20.44 11.81
N LEU A 355 -5.92 20.43 13.13
CA LEU A 355 -6.96 19.64 13.81
C LEU A 355 -8.32 19.76 13.12
N ARG A 356 -8.69 20.98 12.73
CA ARG A 356 -9.96 21.27 12.06
C ARG A 356 -10.02 20.71 10.65
N ASP A 357 -8.94 20.83 9.86
CA ASP A 357 -8.90 20.32 8.49
C ASP A 357 -9.04 18.80 8.48
N MET A 358 -8.31 18.11 9.39
CA MET A 358 -8.37 16.66 9.53
C MET A 358 -9.78 16.21 9.97
N ALA A 359 -10.39 16.90 10.94
CA ALA A 359 -11.76 16.61 11.37
C ALA A 359 -12.77 16.76 10.24
N LEU A 360 -12.72 17.85 9.46
CA LEU A 360 -13.64 18.09 8.34
C LEU A 360 -13.46 17.05 7.23
N ALA A 361 -12.23 16.67 6.93
CA ALA A 361 -11.96 15.63 5.93
C ALA A 361 -12.50 14.26 6.37
N ALA A 362 -12.31 13.88 7.64
CA ALA A 362 -12.87 12.66 8.21
C ALA A 362 -14.41 12.67 8.20
N THR A 363 -15.04 13.82 8.53
CA THR A 363 -16.49 14.01 8.47
C THR A 363 -17.02 13.81 7.04
N ALA A 364 -16.32 14.34 6.03
CA ALA A 364 -16.71 14.21 4.63
C ALA A 364 -16.73 12.75 4.15
N LEU A 365 -15.97 11.86 4.80
CA LEU A 365 -15.98 10.41 4.58
C LEU A 365 -17.02 9.67 5.42
N GLY A 366 -17.80 10.37 6.23
CA GLY A 366 -18.83 9.79 7.09
C GLY A 366 -18.31 9.19 8.39
N LEU A 367 -17.08 9.53 8.81
CA LEU A 367 -16.53 9.09 10.08
C LEU A 367 -17.14 9.87 11.25
N GLU A 368 -17.45 9.18 12.34
CA GLU A 368 -18.07 9.73 13.56
C GLU A 368 -17.02 10.19 14.60
N TYR A 369 -15.79 9.66 14.48
CA TYR A 369 -14.68 10.02 15.37
C TYR A 369 -13.33 9.90 14.66
N LEU A 370 -12.38 10.70 15.12
CA LEU A 370 -11.00 10.69 14.65
C LEU A 370 -10.07 10.82 15.87
N ALA A 371 -9.15 9.91 16.05
CA ALA A 371 -8.09 10.07 17.04
C ALA A 371 -6.93 10.88 16.45
N ILE A 372 -6.52 11.90 17.19
CA ILE A 372 -5.31 12.66 16.88
C ILE A 372 -4.17 12.02 17.66
N THR A 373 -3.21 11.50 16.93
CA THR A 373 -2.13 10.67 17.47
C THR A 373 -0.77 11.15 16.97
N ASP A 374 -0.53 12.46 17.05
CA ASP A 374 0.75 13.05 16.72
C ASP A 374 1.89 12.33 17.44
N HIS A 375 3.10 12.32 16.87
CA HIS A 375 4.26 11.63 17.43
C HIS A 375 4.70 12.18 18.78
N SER A 376 5.25 11.32 19.65
CA SER A 376 5.90 11.72 20.89
C SER A 376 7.34 12.20 20.64
N ARG A 377 7.89 12.92 21.62
CA ARG A 377 9.15 13.69 21.55
C ARG A 377 10.38 12.89 21.11
N HIS A 378 10.43 11.57 21.31
CA HIS A 378 11.59 10.75 20.95
C HIS A 378 11.82 10.75 19.43
N LEU A 379 10.77 10.83 18.64
CA LEU A 379 10.86 10.92 17.19
C LEU A 379 11.12 12.38 16.75
N THR A 380 12.34 12.85 16.97
CA THR A 380 12.74 14.25 16.68
C THR A 380 12.62 14.63 15.21
N VAL A 381 12.75 13.65 14.29
CA VAL A 381 12.61 13.87 12.84
C VAL A 381 11.18 14.26 12.47
N ALA A 382 10.20 13.77 13.21
CA ALA A 382 8.79 14.09 13.05
C ALA A 382 8.31 15.25 13.95
N HIS A 383 9.21 15.97 14.60
CA HIS A 383 8.88 17.08 15.52
C HIS A 383 7.94 16.66 16.66
N GLY A 384 8.12 15.44 17.18
CA GLY A 384 7.24 14.85 18.18
C GLY A 384 7.02 15.69 19.42
N LEU A 385 5.81 15.62 19.98
CA LEU A 385 5.31 16.48 21.06
C LEU A 385 5.94 16.15 22.40
N ASP A 386 6.35 17.19 23.13
CA ASP A 386 6.66 17.10 24.54
C ASP A 386 5.35 17.10 25.40
N PRO A 387 5.43 16.79 26.71
CA PRO A 387 4.25 16.78 27.60
C PRO A 387 3.44 18.08 27.62
N LEU A 388 4.10 19.24 27.48
CA LEU A 388 3.43 20.55 27.52
C LEU A 388 2.71 20.84 26.19
N GLN A 389 3.36 20.51 25.07
CA GLN A 389 2.75 20.64 23.74
C GLN A 389 1.53 19.71 23.61
N LEU A 390 1.64 18.45 24.05
CA LEU A 390 0.52 17.51 24.05
C LEU A 390 -0.64 17.98 24.93
N ALA A 391 -0.36 18.55 26.12
CA ALA A 391 -1.40 19.12 26.98
C ALA A 391 -2.15 20.26 26.27
N ARG A 392 -1.44 21.16 25.58
CA ARG A 392 -2.05 22.26 24.80
C ARG A 392 -2.90 21.72 23.64
N GLN A 393 -2.45 20.68 22.97
CA GLN A 393 -3.23 20.03 21.91
C GLN A 393 -4.50 19.39 22.46
N CYS A 394 -4.45 18.74 23.63
CA CYS A 394 -5.63 18.20 24.30
C CYS A 394 -6.66 19.31 24.62
N ASP A 395 -6.21 20.45 25.13
CA ASP A 395 -7.07 21.60 25.42
C ASP A 395 -7.70 22.18 24.12
N GLU A 396 -6.95 22.17 23.00
CA GLU A 396 -7.46 22.59 21.71
C GLU A 396 -8.49 21.59 21.14
N ILE A 397 -8.26 20.29 21.29
CA ILE A 397 -9.22 19.24 20.92
C ILE A 397 -10.52 19.40 21.70
N ASP A 398 -10.45 19.60 23.03
CA ASP A 398 -11.65 19.82 23.85
C ASP A 398 -12.45 21.05 23.38
N ARG A 399 -11.76 22.15 23.06
CA ARG A 399 -12.39 23.37 22.52
C ARG A 399 -13.01 23.12 21.15
N LEU A 400 -12.30 22.42 20.24
CA LEU A 400 -12.82 22.12 18.90
C LEU A 400 -14.04 21.21 18.96
N ASN A 401 -14.06 20.23 19.84
CA ASN A 401 -15.20 19.33 20.02
C ASN A 401 -16.50 20.07 20.41
N THR A 402 -16.41 21.28 20.98
CA THR A 402 -17.60 22.12 21.21
C THR A 402 -18.13 22.84 19.97
N GLN A 403 -17.35 22.85 18.89
CA GLN A 403 -17.63 23.57 17.63
C GLN A 403 -17.85 22.64 16.43
N LEU A 404 -17.40 21.38 16.55
CA LEU A 404 -17.56 20.39 15.50
C LEU A 404 -18.93 19.73 15.61
N ASP A 405 -19.54 19.45 14.46
CA ASP A 405 -20.78 18.72 14.34
C ASP A 405 -20.54 17.42 13.56
N GLY A 406 -21.18 16.35 14.00
CA GLY A 406 -21.11 15.03 13.33
C GLY A 406 -19.82 14.23 13.57
N ILE A 407 -18.77 14.80 14.18
CA ILE A 407 -17.53 14.10 14.49
C ILE A 407 -17.00 14.50 15.88
N THR A 408 -16.35 13.54 16.54
CA THR A 408 -15.64 13.76 17.81
C THR A 408 -14.15 13.49 17.62
N LEU A 409 -13.30 14.45 17.94
CA LEU A 409 -11.86 14.24 18.04
C LEU A 409 -11.54 13.55 19.38
N LEU A 410 -10.77 12.48 19.33
CA LEU A 410 -10.23 11.78 20.48
C LEU A 410 -8.79 12.25 20.73
N LYS A 411 -8.46 12.43 22.02
CA LYS A 411 -7.10 12.79 22.46
C LYS A 411 -6.25 11.53 22.48
N GLY A 412 -5.25 11.46 21.62
CA GLY A 412 -4.34 10.34 21.51
C GLY A 412 -2.90 10.80 21.38
N ILE A 413 -2.02 9.86 21.26
CA ILE A 413 -0.59 10.02 20.98
C ILE A 413 -0.06 8.76 20.30
N GLU A 414 0.77 8.89 19.27
CA GLU A 414 1.64 7.81 18.84
C GLU A 414 2.95 7.91 19.63
N VAL A 415 3.05 7.07 20.66
CA VAL A 415 4.18 7.07 21.59
C VAL A 415 5.25 6.06 21.17
N ASP A 416 6.52 6.48 21.18
CA ASP A 416 7.63 5.57 20.92
C ASP A 416 7.75 4.51 22.01
N ILE A 417 7.86 3.24 21.58
CA ILE A 417 8.28 2.14 22.41
C ILE A 417 9.81 2.16 22.44
N LEU A 418 10.41 2.48 23.59
CA LEU A 418 11.86 2.55 23.77
C LEU A 418 12.51 1.15 23.74
N GLU A 419 13.84 1.09 23.68
CA GLU A 419 14.57 -0.19 23.53
C GLU A 419 14.30 -1.17 24.68
N ASP A 420 14.05 -0.67 25.89
CA ASP A 420 13.72 -1.46 27.08
C ASP A 420 12.23 -1.84 27.20
N GLY A 421 11.39 -1.34 26.29
CA GLY A 421 9.95 -1.54 26.28
C GLY A 421 9.16 -0.51 27.08
N SER A 422 9.79 0.52 27.67
CA SER A 422 9.09 1.65 28.26
C SER A 422 8.51 2.58 27.19
N LEU A 423 7.49 3.37 27.54
CA LEU A 423 6.91 4.38 26.67
C LEU A 423 7.62 5.73 26.86
N ASP A 424 7.77 6.49 25.79
CA ASP A 424 8.52 7.77 25.76
C ASP A 424 7.88 8.91 26.59
N LEU A 425 6.68 8.74 27.10
CA LEU A 425 5.96 9.76 27.88
C LEU A 425 5.65 9.26 29.30
N PRO A 426 5.61 10.17 30.32
CA PRO A 426 5.26 9.80 31.69
C PRO A 426 3.80 9.34 31.82
N ASP A 427 3.54 8.40 32.74
CA ASP A 427 2.21 7.85 33.06
C ASP A 427 1.15 8.92 33.28
N GLY A 428 1.47 9.97 34.05
CA GLY A 428 0.55 11.05 34.35
C GLY A 428 0.11 11.89 33.13
N VAL A 429 0.88 11.82 32.03
CA VAL A 429 0.53 12.42 30.74
C VAL A 429 -0.37 11.47 29.98
N LEU A 430 0.02 10.19 29.88
CA LEU A 430 -0.72 9.15 29.17
C LEU A 430 -2.12 8.93 29.75
N ALA A 431 -2.26 9.00 31.09
CA ALA A 431 -3.54 8.87 31.80
C ALA A 431 -4.60 9.94 31.45
N ARG A 432 -4.20 11.02 30.77
CA ARG A 432 -5.12 12.11 30.37
C ARG A 432 -5.67 11.94 28.97
N LEU A 433 -5.21 10.93 28.23
CA LEU A 433 -5.60 10.67 26.85
C LEU A 433 -6.82 9.75 26.77
N ASP A 434 -7.51 9.77 25.66
CA ASP A 434 -8.58 8.81 25.34
C ASP A 434 -8.00 7.45 24.87
N LEU A 435 -6.83 7.47 24.24
CA LEU A 435 -6.11 6.27 23.79
C LEU A 435 -4.61 6.54 23.60
N VAL A 436 -3.81 5.48 23.70
CA VAL A 436 -2.36 5.49 23.47
C VAL A 436 -2.02 4.46 22.40
N VAL A 437 -1.43 4.94 21.31
CA VAL A 437 -0.94 4.14 20.20
C VAL A 437 0.57 3.96 20.38
N GLY A 438 1.03 2.75 20.59
CA GLY A 438 2.46 2.49 20.78
C GLY A 438 3.12 2.03 19.49
N ALA A 439 4.26 2.60 19.13
CA ALA A 439 4.96 2.33 17.88
C ALA A 439 6.45 2.06 18.05
N VAL A 440 7.02 1.29 17.15
CA VAL A 440 8.46 1.03 17.06
C VAL A 440 9.04 1.82 15.90
N HIS A 441 9.83 2.86 16.18
CA HIS A 441 10.48 3.70 15.16
C HIS A 441 12.02 3.60 15.15
N SER A 442 12.60 2.80 16.05
CA SER A 442 14.04 2.66 16.17
C SER A 442 14.46 1.23 16.49
N ARG A 443 15.76 0.93 16.33
CA ARG A 443 16.32 -0.39 16.70
C ARG A 443 15.63 -1.56 15.99
N PHE A 444 15.38 -1.45 14.70
CA PHE A 444 14.72 -2.49 13.88
C PHE A 444 15.54 -3.78 13.75
N ASN A 445 16.83 -3.76 14.10
CA ASN A 445 17.77 -4.86 13.99
C ASN A 445 17.95 -5.69 15.28
N LEU A 446 17.08 -5.51 16.26
CA LEU A 446 17.09 -6.36 17.46
C LEU A 446 16.75 -7.81 17.09
N SER A 447 17.27 -8.76 17.88
CA SER A 447 16.89 -10.17 17.70
C SER A 447 15.41 -10.39 17.99
N ARG A 448 14.81 -11.42 17.35
CA ARG A 448 13.40 -11.77 17.51
C ARG A 448 12.95 -11.80 18.98
N ALA A 449 13.72 -12.41 19.84
CA ALA A 449 13.39 -12.48 21.26
C ALA A 449 13.36 -11.09 21.93
N LYS A 450 14.39 -10.26 21.67
CA LYS A 450 14.48 -8.91 22.25
C LYS A 450 13.39 -7.99 21.71
N GLN A 451 13.14 -8.03 20.40
CA GLN A 451 12.13 -7.18 19.80
C GLN A 451 10.72 -7.58 20.26
N THR A 452 10.44 -8.88 20.35
CA THR A 452 9.18 -9.38 20.90
C THR A 452 9.00 -8.93 22.34
N GLU A 453 9.99 -9.16 23.21
CA GLU A 453 9.91 -8.79 24.63
C GLU A 453 9.74 -7.29 24.85
N ARG A 454 10.40 -6.45 24.04
CA ARG A 454 10.25 -4.99 24.02
C ARG A 454 8.78 -4.60 23.82
N ILE A 455 8.13 -5.20 22.82
CA ILE A 455 6.72 -4.90 22.49
C ILE A 455 5.79 -5.41 23.60
N LEU A 456 6.02 -6.62 24.11
CA LEU A 456 5.20 -7.18 25.20
C LEU A 456 5.24 -6.32 26.46
N ARG A 457 6.43 -5.82 26.83
CA ARG A 457 6.57 -4.89 27.99
C ARG A 457 5.83 -3.58 27.77
N ALA A 458 5.87 -3.02 26.55
CA ALA A 458 5.09 -1.84 26.24
C ALA A 458 3.59 -2.09 26.37
N MET A 459 3.11 -3.25 25.88
CA MET A 459 1.71 -3.65 25.99
C MET A 459 1.28 -3.95 27.44
N ASP A 460 2.21 -4.23 28.34
CA ASP A 460 1.95 -4.36 29.79
C ASP A 460 1.66 -3.03 30.47
N HIS A 461 1.96 -1.90 29.81
CA HIS A 461 1.69 -0.59 30.35
C HIS A 461 0.17 -0.36 30.50
N PRO A 462 -0.31 0.17 31.66
CA PRO A 462 -1.75 0.30 31.95
C PRO A 462 -2.49 1.21 30.96
N HIS A 463 -1.81 2.13 30.29
CA HIS A 463 -2.41 3.05 29.33
C HIS A 463 -2.17 2.66 27.86
N PHE A 464 -1.62 1.48 27.57
CA PHE A 464 -1.37 1.03 26.20
C PHE A 464 -2.66 0.52 25.54
N THR A 465 -3.08 1.14 24.45
CA THR A 465 -4.35 0.80 23.78
C THR A 465 -4.14 0.00 22.48
N LEU A 466 -3.28 0.49 21.59
CA LEU A 466 -3.14 0.00 20.21
C LEU A 466 -1.66 -0.13 19.84
N LEU A 467 -1.26 -1.24 19.24
CA LEU A 467 0.06 -1.39 18.64
C LEU A 467 0.01 -0.96 17.16
N ALA A 468 0.67 0.15 16.83
CA ALA A 468 0.74 0.70 15.49
C ALA A 468 1.67 -0.12 14.59
N HIS A 469 1.30 -0.25 13.29
CA HIS A 469 2.11 -0.90 12.23
C HIS A 469 3.04 -2.00 12.79
N PRO A 470 2.47 -3.10 13.31
CA PRO A 470 3.10 -4.04 14.23
C PRO A 470 4.34 -4.77 13.72
N SER A 471 4.58 -4.82 12.41
CA SER A 471 5.79 -5.41 11.83
C SER A 471 6.84 -4.37 11.42
N GLY A 472 6.47 -3.10 11.39
CA GLY A 472 7.33 -1.98 11.00
C GLY A 472 7.85 -2.04 9.58
N ARG A 473 7.23 -2.85 8.72
CA ARG A 473 7.64 -3.01 7.32
C ARG A 473 7.36 -1.76 6.48
N LEU A 474 8.11 -1.63 5.37
CA LEU A 474 7.79 -0.75 4.25
C LEU A 474 7.92 -1.58 2.97
N ILE A 475 6.82 -1.75 2.24
CA ILE A 475 6.75 -2.59 1.03
C ILE A 475 7.84 -2.15 0.05
N GLU A 476 8.67 -3.10 -0.40
CA GLU A 476 9.81 -2.91 -1.30
C GLU A 476 10.97 -2.02 -0.76
N LYS A 477 10.84 -1.44 0.44
CA LYS A 477 11.86 -0.54 1.01
C LYS A 477 12.50 -1.08 2.29
N ARG A 478 11.74 -1.71 3.16
CA ARG A 478 12.23 -2.25 4.44
C ARG A 478 11.45 -3.50 4.83
N GLU A 479 12.19 -4.59 4.99
CA GLU A 479 11.63 -5.83 5.53
C GLU A 479 11.05 -5.64 6.94
N PRO A 480 10.03 -6.42 7.32
CA PRO A 480 9.56 -6.44 8.70
C PRO A 480 10.71 -6.73 9.66
N TYR A 481 10.71 -6.09 10.82
CA TYR A 481 11.63 -6.50 11.88
C TYR A 481 11.25 -7.88 12.43
N ASP A 482 12.24 -8.60 12.95
CA ASP A 482 12.03 -10.00 13.39
C ASP A 482 11.32 -10.03 14.75
N VAL A 483 10.06 -10.53 14.75
CA VAL A 483 9.23 -10.69 15.95
C VAL A 483 8.44 -11.99 15.94
N ASP A 484 8.02 -12.45 17.11
CA ASP A 484 7.02 -13.49 17.25
C ASP A 484 5.61 -12.88 17.25
N MET A 485 5.05 -12.67 16.05
CA MET A 485 3.75 -12.00 15.90
C MET A 485 2.62 -12.76 16.60
N LEU A 486 2.63 -14.10 16.58
CA LEU A 486 1.60 -14.87 17.26
C LEU A 486 1.64 -14.67 18.78
N ARG A 487 2.83 -14.58 19.36
CA ARG A 487 3.02 -14.28 20.78
C ARG A 487 2.52 -12.86 21.10
N ILE A 488 2.77 -11.89 20.22
CA ILE A 488 2.25 -10.50 20.37
C ILE A 488 0.72 -10.50 20.31
N ILE A 489 0.11 -11.18 19.34
CA ILE A 489 -1.36 -11.29 19.21
C ILE A 489 -1.96 -11.90 20.48
N ARG A 490 -1.41 -13.00 20.98
CA ARG A 490 -1.90 -13.65 22.21
C ARG A 490 -1.76 -12.78 23.44
N HIS A 491 -0.67 -12.02 23.51
CA HIS A 491 -0.45 -11.06 24.60
C HIS A 491 -1.46 -9.90 24.51
N ALA A 492 -1.74 -9.37 23.32
CA ALA A 492 -2.78 -8.38 23.10
C ALA A 492 -4.13 -8.83 23.67
N ARG A 493 -4.52 -10.09 23.39
CA ARG A 493 -5.73 -10.69 23.97
C ARG A 493 -5.71 -10.71 25.50
N GLN A 494 -4.57 -11.13 26.09
CA GLN A 494 -4.43 -11.22 27.56
C GLN A 494 -4.53 -9.87 28.23
N ARG A 495 -3.96 -8.82 27.62
CA ARG A 495 -3.93 -7.45 28.14
C ARG A 495 -5.18 -6.63 27.77
N GLY A 496 -5.96 -7.10 26.80
CA GLY A 496 -7.10 -6.37 26.26
C GLY A 496 -6.70 -5.23 25.31
N CYS A 497 -5.45 -5.23 24.83
CA CYS A 497 -4.96 -4.29 23.82
C CYS A 497 -5.40 -4.70 22.41
N TYR A 498 -5.21 -3.81 21.45
CA TYR A 498 -5.60 -3.99 20.05
C TYR A 498 -4.39 -3.90 19.13
N LEU A 499 -4.56 -4.35 17.89
CA LEU A 499 -3.53 -4.29 16.86
C LEU A 499 -4.03 -3.43 15.70
N GLU A 500 -3.14 -2.63 15.15
CA GLU A 500 -3.43 -1.86 13.96
C GLU A 500 -3.28 -2.70 12.69
N LEU A 501 -4.18 -2.50 11.74
CA LEU A 501 -3.96 -2.68 10.33
C LEU A 501 -3.81 -1.31 9.70
N ASN A 502 -2.58 -0.86 9.56
CA ASN A 502 -2.20 0.41 8.95
C ASN A 502 -2.50 0.37 7.45
N ALA A 503 -3.35 1.26 6.98
CA ALA A 503 -3.84 1.30 5.60
C ALA A 503 -2.91 2.07 4.65
N ASN A 504 -1.82 2.67 5.16
CA ASN A 504 -0.85 3.36 4.31
C ASN A 504 -0.31 2.39 3.24
N PRO A 505 -0.39 2.74 1.93
CA PRO A 505 0.02 1.87 0.83
C PRO A 505 1.50 1.45 0.85
N GLU A 506 2.35 2.22 1.55
CA GLU A 506 3.75 1.86 1.77
C GLU A 506 3.91 0.75 2.82
N ARG A 507 2.88 0.51 3.67
CA ARG A 507 2.94 -0.41 4.80
C ARG A 507 2.02 -1.62 4.63
N LEU A 508 0.69 -1.39 4.58
CA LEU A 508 -0.36 -2.39 4.69
C LEU A 508 -0.04 -3.42 5.79
N ASP A 509 0.16 -2.91 7.00
CA ASP A 509 0.67 -3.62 8.17
C ASP A 509 -0.36 -3.57 9.31
N LEU A 510 -0.97 -4.68 9.63
CA LEU A 510 -0.67 -6.11 9.52
C LEU A 510 -0.78 -6.74 8.11
N LEU A 511 -0.02 -7.85 7.94
CA LEU A 511 -0.25 -8.79 6.84
C LEU A 511 -1.63 -9.45 6.93
N ASP A 512 -2.19 -9.85 5.78
CA ASP A 512 -3.44 -10.60 5.70
C ASP A 512 -3.45 -11.88 6.57
N SER A 513 -2.32 -12.60 6.61
CA SER A 513 -2.16 -13.78 7.48
C SER A 513 -2.17 -13.44 8.97
N HIS A 514 -1.60 -12.30 9.36
CA HIS A 514 -1.63 -11.84 10.76
C HIS A 514 -3.01 -11.33 11.16
N CYS A 515 -3.76 -10.69 10.24
CA CYS A 515 -5.15 -10.35 10.46
C CYS A 515 -6.00 -11.60 10.73
N GLN A 516 -5.80 -12.66 9.94
CA GLN A 516 -6.47 -13.94 10.16
C GLN A 516 -6.11 -14.54 11.52
N SER A 517 -4.83 -14.53 11.91
CA SER A 517 -4.39 -14.99 13.22
C SER A 517 -4.98 -14.17 14.37
N ALA A 518 -5.08 -12.84 14.22
CA ALA A 518 -5.72 -11.97 15.22
C ALA A 518 -7.20 -12.32 15.40
N ARG A 519 -7.93 -12.54 14.31
CA ARG A 519 -9.32 -13.00 14.32
C ARG A 519 -9.47 -14.35 15.03
N GLU A 520 -8.63 -15.33 14.67
CA GLU A 520 -8.66 -16.68 15.26
C GLU A 520 -8.39 -16.66 16.78
N GLU A 521 -7.49 -15.78 17.23
CA GLU A 521 -7.19 -15.56 18.65
C GLU A 521 -8.20 -14.63 19.34
N GLY A 522 -9.17 -14.04 18.62
CA GLY A 522 -10.21 -13.15 19.16
C GLY A 522 -9.71 -11.77 19.57
N VAL A 523 -8.68 -11.25 18.87
CA VAL A 523 -8.14 -9.90 19.03
C VAL A 523 -8.76 -8.99 17.97
N LEU A 524 -9.32 -7.85 18.41
CA LEU A 524 -9.84 -6.86 17.48
C LEU A 524 -8.70 -6.10 16.79
N VAL A 525 -8.90 -5.84 15.49
CA VAL A 525 -7.98 -5.09 14.65
C VAL A 525 -8.58 -3.71 14.36
N SER A 526 -7.81 -2.63 14.53
CA SER A 526 -8.18 -1.30 14.08
C SER A 526 -7.66 -1.08 12.66
N ILE A 527 -8.50 -0.60 11.75
CA ILE A 527 -8.09 -0.26 10.39
C ILE A 527 -7.93 1.25 10.32
N ASP A 528 -6.69 1.72 10.33
CA ASP A 528 -6.38 3.12 10.47
C ASP A 528 -5.56 3.63 9.28
N SER A 529 -5.75 4.91 8.93
CA SER A 529 -5.12 5.49 7.73
C SER A 529 -3.66 5.86 7.94
N ASP A 530 -3.24 6.15 9.17
CA ASP A 530 -1.96 6.79 9.48
C ASP A 530 -1.82 8.11 8.67
N ALA A 531 -2.95 8.86 8.63
CA ALA A 531 -3.09 10.02 7.77
C ALA A 531 -2.23 11.18 8.24
N HIS A 532 -1.36 11.67 7.35
CA HIS A 532 -0.54 12.87 7.55
C HIS A 532 -1.10 14.08 6.79
N SER A 533 -2.10 13.85 5.96
CA SER A 533 -2.85 14.88 5.22
C SER A 533 -4.33 14.52 5.11
N THR A 534 -5.16 15.49 4.73
CA THR A 534 -6.60 15.27 4.51
C THR A 534 -6.90 14.29 3.37
N PHE A 535 -5.96 14.06 2.47
CA PHE A 535 -6.10 13.14 1.34
C PHE A 535 -5.86 11.68 1.73
N ASP A 536 -5.07 11.44 2.78
CA ASP A 536 -4.61 10.10 3.14
C ASP A 536 -5.71 9.21 3.70
N PHE A 537 -6.79 9.78 4.20
CA PHE A 537 -7.99 9.03 4.61
C PHE A 537 -8.54 8.13 3.48
N ALA A 538 -8.36 8.51 2.21
CA ALA A 538 -8.77 7.67 1.09
C ALA A 538 -7.98 6.34 1.00
N ASN A 539 -6.86 6.22 1.72
CA ASN A 539 -6.07 4.99 1.81
C ASN A 539 -6.77 3.90 2.63
N LEU A 540 -7.76 4.23 3.47
CA LEU A 540 -8.56 3.25 4.22
C LEU A 540 -9.10 2.13 3.32
N ARG A 541 -9.39 2.39 2.03
CA ARG A 541 -9.78 1.38 1.05
C ARG A 541 -8.77 0.24 0.89
N TYR A 542 -7.47 0.52 1.03
CA TYR A 542 -6.41 -0.49 0.93
C TYR A 542 -6.33 -1.32 2.21
N GLY A 543 -6.51 -0.68 3.38
CA GLY A 543 -6.63 -1.36 4.66
C GLY A 543 -7.85 -2.31 4.67
N ILE A 544 -8.99 -1.87 4.15
CA ILE A 544 -10.17 -2.72 3.97
C ILE A 544 -9.86 -3.91 3.05
N GLY A 545 -9.18 -3.69 1.92
CA GLY A 545 -8.77 -4.78 1.03
C GLY A 545 -7.90 -5.82 1.75
N GLN A 546 -6.94 -5.36 2.54
CA GLN A 546 -6.06 -6.24 3.33
C GLN A 546 -6.83 -6.97 4.45
N ALA A 547 -7.76 -6.28 5.13
CA ALA A 547 -8.63 -6.88 6.14
C ALA A 547 -9.51 -8.00 5.55
N ARG A 548 -10.11 -7.76 4.38
CA ARG A 548 -10.92 -8.73 3.63
C ARG A 548 -10.10 -9.96 3.23
N ARG A 549 -8.83 -9.76 2.80
CA ARG A 549 -7.87 -10.85 2.54
C ARG A 549 -7.55 -11.64 3.81
N GLY A 550 -7.56 -10.97 4.96
CA GLY A 550 -7.39 -11.55 6.29
C GLY A 550 -8.67 -12.15 6.89
N TRP A 551 -9.73 -12.27 6.10
CA TRP A 551 -11.02 -12.86 6.51
C TRP A 551 -11.77 -12.06 7.59
N LEU A 552 -11.43 -10.78 7.81
CA LEU A 552 -12.08 -9.99 8.86
C LEU A 552 -13.52 -9.63 8.50
N GLU A 553 -14.39 -9.83 9.48
CA GLU A 553 -15.76 -9.37 9.48
C GLU A 553 -15.86 -8.03 10.23
N LYS A 554 -16.98 -7.33 10.08
CA LYS A 554 -17.28 -6.10 10.84
C LYS A 554 -17.07 -6.25 12.34
N SER A 555 -17.41 -7.42 12.90
CA SER A 555 -17.26 -7.73 14.32
C SER A 555 -15.82 -7.85 14.79
N ASP A 556 -14.88 -8.16 13.88
CA ASP A 556 -13.45 -8.33 14.16
C ASP A 556 -12.69 -7.00 14.14
N VAL A 557 -13.33 -5.92 13.62
CA VAL A 557 -12.71 -4.60 13.44
C VAL A 557 -13.15 -3.65 14.55
N LEU A 558 -12.17 -3.04 15.24
CA LEU A 558 -12.38 -2.18 16.40
C LEU A 558 -13.20 -0.92 16.04
N ASN A 559 -12.80 -0.22 15.01
CA ASN A 559 -13.33 1.09 14.62
C ASN A 559 -14.54 1.03 13.65
N THR A 560 -15.20 -0.12 13.57
CA THR A 560 -16.57 -0.24 13.01
C THR A 560 -17.66 0.06 14.04
N ARG A 561 -17.29 0.28 15.28
CA ARG A 561 -18.23 0.49 16.39
C ARG A 561 -18.57 1.96 16.54
N PRO A 562 -19.83 2.27 16.93
CA PRO A 562 -20.18 3.65 17.34
C PRO A 562 -19.29 4.12 18.50
N LEU A 563 -19.02 5.42 18.57
CA LEU A 563 -18.12 6.02 19.56
C LEU A 563 -18.39 5.58 21.01
N ALA A 564 -19.66 5.50 21.40
CA ALA A 564 -20.02 5.07 22.76
C ALA A 564 -19.59 3.62 23.08
N ALA A 565 -19.63 2.74 22.09
CA ALA A 565 -19.18 1.35 22.24
C ALA A 565 -17.65 1.27 22.19
N LEU A 566 -17.00 2.02 21.30
CA LEU A 566 -15.54 2.13 21.25
C LEU A 566 -14.98 2.58 22.60
N ARG A 567 -15.49 3.67 23.16
CA ARG A 567 -15.03 4.21 24.46
C ARG A 567 -15.09 3.18 25.59
N LYS A 568 -16.08 2.28 25.60
CA LYS A 568 -16.15 1.20 26.58
C LYS A 568 -15.03 0.18 26.41
N LEU A 569 -14.58 -0.05 25.18
CA LEU A 569 -13.51 -1.00 24.88
C LEU A 569 -12.14 -0.40 25.21
N ILE A 570 -11.85 0.79 24.71
CA ILE A 570 -10.56 1.46 24.97
C ILE A 570 -10.36 1.80 26.45
N LYS A 571 -11.44 2.12 27.19
CA LYS A 571 -11.38 2.38 28.64
C LYS A 571 -10.87 1.17 29.46
N ARG A 572 -10.89 -0.03 28.91
CA ARG A 572 -10.35 -1.21 29.59
C ARG A 572 -8.83 -1.26 29.57
N THR A 573 -8.22 -0.48 28.68
CA THR A 573 -6.77 -0.38 28.48
C THR A 573 -6.18 0.87 29.13
N MET A 574 -7.02 1.75 29.71
CA MET A 574 -6.61 3.04 30.29
C MET A 574 -6.67 3.02 31.83
#